data_a07f0156ed3021681518445087caa559
#
_entry.id   a07f0156ed3021681518445087caa559
#
_cell.length_a   1.000
_cell.length_b   1.000
_cell.length_c   1.000
_cell.angle_alpha   90.00
_cell.angle_beta   90.00
_cell.angle_gamma   90.00
#
_symmetry.space_group_name_H-M   'P 1'
#
loop_
_entity.id
_entity.type
_entity.pdbx_description
1 polymer ?
#
loop_
_entity_poly.entity_id
_entity_poly.type
_entity_poly.pdbx_seq_one_letter_code
_entity_poly.pdbx_strand_id
1 'polypeptide(L)'
;MSTDLRDLYQEIILKHSRKPKNSGTIDNADGEANGNNPLCGDRIGVYVKLDGDRIADAKFDARGCAISVASASMMTELLIGKTIDEAKTESSRFIDLLTSKDPPEVADDDELAALLGVRQFPARIKCATLPWQTLAAAMYGSETEVTTE
;
A
#
# COMPACT_ATOMS: atom_id res chain seq x y z
N MET A 1 11.22 7.23 25.54
CA MET A 1 12.39 6.48 25.09
C MET A 1 12.23 6.12 23.63
N SER A 2 13.31 6.24 22.88
CA SER A 2 13.26 6.03 21.43
C SER A 2 12.86 4.62 21.01
N THR A 3 13.13 3.62 21.88
CA THR A 3 12.77 2.24 21.62
C THR A 3 11.26 2.02 21.57
N ASP A 4 10.50 2.83 22.30
CA ASP A 4 9.06 2.67 22.39
C ASP A 4 8.37 2.96 21.07
N LEU A 5 8.81 3.99 20.36
CA LEU A 5 8.24 4.35 19.07
C LEU A 5 8.53 3.30 18.00
N ARG A 6 9.76 2.79 18.01
CA ARG A 6 10.16 1.72 17.10
C ARG A 6 9.33 0.45 17.34
N ASP A 7 9.16 0.09 18.60
CA ASP A 7 8.38 -1.10 18.97
C ASP A 7 6.92 -0.93 18.54
N LEU A 8 6.35 0.26 18.73
CA LEU A 8 5.00 0.55 18.29
C LEU A 8 4.86 0.39 16.78
N TYR A 9 5.82 0.90 16.01
CA TYR A 9 5.79 0.79 14.56
C TYR A 9 5.89 -0.67 14.12
N GLN A 10 6.73 -1.47 14.77
CA GLN A 10 6.81 -2.90 14.47
C GLN A 10 5.49 -3.60 14.77
N GLU A 11 4.83 -3.25 15.88
CA GLU A 11 3.53 -3.82 16.22
C GLU A 11 2.47 -3.48 15.19
N ILE A 12 2.45 -2.25 14.69
CA ILE A 12 1.52 -1.82 13.65
C ILE A 12 1.71 -2.66 12.39
N ILE A 13 2.95 -2.83 11.95
CA ILE A 13 3.27 -3.62 10.77
C ILE A 13 2.85 -5.08 10.97
N LEU A 14 3.18 -5.66 12.12
CA LEU A 14 2.85 -7.04 12.40
C LEU A 14 1.34 -7.26 12.48
N LYS A 15 0.63 -6.33 13.09
CA LYS A 15 -0.84 -6.39 13.18
C LYS A 15 -1.46 -6.43 11.79
N HIS A 16 -1.04 -5.50 10.92
CA HIS A 16 -1.57 -5.44 9.57
C HIS A 16 -1.15 -6.64 8.72
N SER A 17 0.02 -7.21 8.97
CA SER A 17 0.47 -8.37 8.21
C SER A 17 -0.20 -9.67 8.64
N ARG A 18 -0.54 -9.79 9.91
CA ARG A 18 -1.20 -11.00 10.44
C ARG A 18 -2.69 -11.00 10.21
N LYS A 19 -3.33 -9.83 10.33
CA LYS A 19 -4.76 -9.67 10.13
C LYS A 19 -5.00 -8.48 9.21
N PRO A 20 -4.66 -8.62 7.93
CA PRO A 20 -4.79 -7.50 7.01
C PRO A 20 -6.25 -7.08 6.83
N LYS A 21 -6.44 -5.77 6.73
CA LYS A 21 -7.74 -5.19 6.43
C LYS A 21 -8.02 -5.38 4.94
N ASN A 22 -9.26 -5.73 4.62
CA ASN A 22 -9.71 -5.82 3.24
C ASN A 22 -8.95 -6.83 2.38
N SER A 23 -8.53 -7.92 3.00
CA SER A 23 -7.92 -9.04 2.29
C SER A 23 -8.99 -9.81 1.54
N GLY A 24 -8.72 -10.19 0.31
CA GLY A 24 -9.64 -10.98 -0.52
C GLY A 24 -9.76 -10.44 -1.92
N THR A 25 -10.81 -10.84 -2.61
CA THR A 25 -11.10 -10.43 -3.98
C THR A 25 -12.47 -9.78 -4.05
N ILE A 26 -12.75 -9.09 -5.16
CA ILE A 26 -14.05 -8.50 -5.42
C ILE A 26 -14.57 -9.09 -6.72
N ASP A 27 -15.73 -9.77 -6.67
CA ASP A 27 -16.39 -10.24 -7.86
C ASP A 27 -16.94 -9.03 -8.62
N ASN A 28 -16.75 -9.01 -9.93
CA ASN A 28 -17.20 -7.91 -10.79
C ASN A 28 -16.56 -6.57 -10.40
N ALA A 29 -15.27 -6.61 -10.04
CA ALA A 29 -14.52 -5.39 -9.75
C ALA A 29 -14.52 -4.46 -10.97
N ASP A 30 -14.58 -3.16 -10.71
CA ASP A 30 -14.49 -2.17 -11.78
C ASP A 30 -13.07 -2.03 -12.31
N GLY A 31 -12.08 -2.37 -11.48
CA GLY A 31 -10.68 -2.43 -11.90
C GLY A 31 -9.95 -3.47 -11.10
N GLU A 32 -8.99 -4.11 -11.76
CA GLU A 32 -8.07 -5.03 -11.06
C GLU A 32 -6.71 -4.98 -11.74
N ALA A 33 -5.68 -5.21 -10.95
CA ALA A 33 -4.32 -5.25 -11.46
C ALA A 33 -3.50 -6.22 -10.62
N ASN A 34 -2.44 -6.72 -11.20
CA ASN A 34 -1.50 -7.59 -10.51
C ASN A 34 -0.15 -6.89 -10.43
N GLY A 35 0.49 -7.03 -9.29
CA GLY A 35 1.82 -6.45 -9.08
C GLY A 35 2.80 -7.51 -8.62
N ASN A 36 4.07 -7.23 -8.86
CA ASN A 36 5.10 -8.20 -8.52
C ASN A 36 6.42 -7.47 -8.25
N ASN A 37 7.10 -7.91 -7.19
CA ASN A 37 8.44 -7.47 -6.85
C ASN A 37 9.35 -8.70 -6.87
N PRO A 38 10.08 -8.91 -7.96
CA PRO A 38 10.87 -10.14 -8.10
C PRO A 38 12.03 -10.25 -7.10
N LEU A 39 12.52 -9.13 -6.58
CA LEU A 39 13.63 -9.17 -5.61
C LEU A 39 13.23 -9.85 -4.30
N CYS A 40 11.99 -9.63 -3.85
CA CYS A 40 11.50 -10.21 -2.60
C CYS A 40 10.49 -11.33 -2.81
N GLY A 41 10.11 -11.59 -4.05
CA GLY A 41 9.09 -12.58 -4.36
C GLY A 41 7.69 -12.14 -4.00
N ASP A 42 7.46 -10.84 -3.80
CA ASP A 42 6.13 -10.32 -3.47
C ASP A 42 5.22 -10.35 -4.69
N ARG A 43 3.98 -10.77 -4.48
CA ARG A 43 2.94 -10.74 -5.50
C ARG A 43 1.66 -10.21 -4.87
N ILE A 44 0.93 -9.40 -5.61
CA ILE A 44 -0.32 -8.84 -5.13
C ILE A 44 -1.32 -8.68 -6.27
N GLY A 45 -2.58 -9.03 -5.99
CA GLY A 45 -3.70 -8.63 -6.82
C GLY A 45 -4.49 -7.58 -6.09
N VAL A 46 -4.86 -6.50 -6.77
CA VAL A 46 -5.66 -5.43 -6.17
C VAL A 46 -6.95 -5.29 -6.97
N TYR A 47 -8.05 -5.18 -6.27
CA TYR A 47 -9.40 -5.11 -6.83
C TYR A 47 -10.07 -3.85 -6.28
N VAL A 48 -10.68 -3.05 -7.17
CA VAL A 48 -11.40 -1.86 -6.75
C VAL A 48 -12.82 -1.88 -7.29
N LYS A 49 -13.73 -1.41 -6.45
CA LYS A 49 -15.11 -1.16 -6.81
C LYS A 49 -15.35 0.34 -6.73
N LEU A 50 -15.91 0.90 -7.77
CA LEU A 50 -16.10 2.35 -7.86
C LEU A 50 -17.59 2.71 -7.78
N ASP A 51 -17.87 3.84 -7.15
CA ASP A 51 -19.18 4.49 -7.19
C ASP A 51 -18.93 5.88 -7.76
N GLY A 52 -19.17 6.01 -9.07
CA GLY A 52 -18.77 7.22 -9.78
C GLY A 52 -17.25 7.37 -9.77
N ASP A 53 -16.77 8.46 -9.21
CA ASP A 53 -15.33 8.73 -9.08
C ASP A 53 -14.77 8.36 -7.70
N ARG A 54 -15.57 7.69 -6.87
CA ARG A 54 -15.21 7.37 -5.49
C ARG A 54 -14.95 5.87 -5.35
N ILE A 55 -13.93 5.54 -4.58
CA ILE A 55 -13.59 4.15 -4.27
C ILE A 55 -14.59 3.63 -3.23
N ALA A 56 -15.55 2.81 -3.68
CA ALA A 56 -16.55 2.24 -2.79
C ALA A 56 -15.98 1.08 -1.98
N ASP A 57 -15.07 0.30 -2.57
CA ASP A 57 -14.41 -0.81 -1.90
C ASP A 57 -13.09 -1.09 -2.59
N ALA A 58 -12.15 -1.63 -1.82
CA ALA A 58 -10.87 -2.07 -2.35
C ALA A 58 -10.43 -3.28 -1.55
N LYS A 59 -9.97 -4.30 -2.25
CA LYS A 59 -9.46 -5.52 -1.62
C LYS A 59 -8.17 -5.93 -2.30
N PHE A 60 -7.39 -6.74 -1.60
CA PHE A 60 -6.16 -7.26 -2.16
C PHE A 60 -5.95 -8.70 -1.73
N ASP A 61 -5.26 -9.43 -2.58
CA ASP A 61 -4.79 -10.78 -2.29
C ASP A 61 -3.28 -10.75 -2.49
N ALA A 62 -2.52 -10.92 -1.42
CA ALA A 62 -1.07 -10.74 -1.46
C ALA A 62 -0.33 -11.96 -0.94
N ARG A 63 0.81 -12.22 -1.55
CA ARG A 63 1.78 -13.19 -1.07
C ARG A 63 3.13 -12.51 -1.08
N GLY A 64 3.80 -12.50 0.07
CA GLY A 64 5.08 -11.85 0.17
C GLY A 64 5.43 -11.50 1.60
N CYS A 65 6.34 -10.55 1.75
CA CYS A 65 6.84 -10.19 3.06
C CYS A 65 5.81 -9.38 3.85
N ALA A 66 6.04 -9.29 5.16
CA ALA A 66 5.17 -8.55 6.08
C ALA A 66 5.02 -7.08 5.67
N ILE A 67 6.07 -6.48 5.13
CA ILE A 67 6.05 -5.08 4.69
C ILE A 67 5.04 -4.87 3.56
N SER A 68 5.06 -5.76 2.57
CA SER A 68 4.14 -5.67 1.44
C SER A 68 2.68 -5.84 1.89
N VAL A 69 2.42 -6.85 2.71
CA VAL A 69 1.06 -7.12 3.21
C VAL A 69 0.57 -5.99 4.10
N ALA A 70 1.41 -5.50 5.01
CA ALA A 70 1.05 -4.41 5.90
C ALA A 70 0.76 -3.13 5.12
N SER A 71 1.59 -2.82 4.13
CA SER A 71 1.40 -1.64 3.29
C SER A 71 0.07 -1.71 2.54
N ALA A 72 -0.25 -2.87 1.96
CA ALA A 72 -1.52 -3.07 1.26
C ALA A 72 -2.72 -2.89 2.19
N SER A 73 -2.63 -3.45 3.39
CA SER A 73 -3.69 -3.33 4.39
C SER A 73 -3.94 -1.86 4.77
N MET A 74 -2.89 -1.12 5.07
CA MET A 74 -2.98 0.30 5.41
C MET A 74 -3.53 1.10 4.24
N MET A 75 -3.10 0.79 3.04
CA MET A 75 -3.55 1.45 1.81
C MET A 75 -5.07 1.33 1.64
N THR A 76 -5.61 0.12 1.72
CA THR A 76 -7.04 -0.08 1.53
C THR A 76 -7.85 0.64 2.60
N GLU A 77 -7.38 0.59 3.84
CA GLU A 77 -8.04 1.26 4.95
C GLU A 77 -8.07 2.77 4.74
N LEU A 78 -7.00 3.34 4.24
CA LEU A 78 -6.89 4.77 4.01
C LEU A 78 -7.71 5.23 2.80
N LEU A 79 -7.71 4.45 1.71
CA LEU A 79 -8.22 4.93 0.43
C LEU A 79 -9.68 4.60 0.17
N ILE A 80 -10.27 3.62 0.85
CA ILE A 80 -11.70 3.35 0.71
C ILE A 80 -12.49 4.58 1.15
N GLY A 81 -13.41 5.02 0.32
CA GLY A 81 -14.22 6.22 0.56
C GLY A 81 -13.66 7.50 -0.04
N LYS A 82 -12.44 7.47 -0.55
CA LYS A 82 -11.83 8.62 -1.20
C LYS A 82 -12.14 8.61 -2.70
N THR A 83 -12.09 9.80 -3.31
CA THR A 83 -12.20 9.90 -4.76
C THR A 83 -10.90 9.38 -5.40
N ILE A 84 -10.99 9.07 -6.70
CA ILE A 84 -9.82 8.65 -7.47
C ILE A 84 -8.71 9.71 -7.40
N ASP A 85 -9.08 11.00 -7.52
CA ASP A 85 -8.10 12.08 -7.43
C ASP A 85 -7.46 12.16 -6.04
N GLU A 86 -8.24 12.03 -4.98
CA GLU A 86 -7.71 12.00 -3.63
C GLU A 86 -6.77 10.80 -3.42
N ALA A 87 -7.16 9.64 -3.94
CA ALA A 87 -6.34 8.43 -3.85
C ALA A 87 -5.02 8.60 -4.59
N LYS A 88 -5.02 9.24 -5.75
CA LYS A 88 -3.80 9.55 -6.50
C LYS A 88 -2.86 10.44 -5.71
N THR A 89 -3.41 11.47 -5.09
CA THR A 89 -2.63 12.40 -4.26
C THR A 89 -2.00 11.67 -3.08
N GLU A 90 -2.77 10.82 -2.40
CA GLU A 90 -2.26 10.05 -1.27
C GLU A 90 -1.20 9.04 -1.70
N SER A 91 -1.39 8.40 -2.85
CA SER A 91 -0.41 7.44 -3.39
C SER A 91 0.91 8.14 -3.73
N SER A 92 0.84 9.28 -4.39
CA SER A 92 2.04 10.06 -4.73
C SER A 92 2.77 10.52 -3.48
N ARG A 93 2.00 10.98 -2.49
CA ARG A 93 2.56 11.42 -1.20
C ARG A 93 3.28 10.27 -0.50
N PHE A 94 2.67 9.09 -0.48
CA PHE A 94 3.27 7.93 0.18
C PHE A 94 4.56 7.50 -0.52
N ILE A 95 4.55 7.44 -1.85
CA ILE A 95 5.73 7.06 -2.62
C ILE A 95 6.86 8.08 -2.39
N ASP A 96 6.54 9.37 -2.43
CA ASP A 96 7.52 10.42 -2.13
C ASP A 96 8.08 10.31 -0.73
N LEU A 97 7.23 9.96 0.24
CA LEU A 97 7.62 9.78 1.62
C LEU A 97 8.73 8.74 1.76
N LEU A 98 8.68 7.69 0.95
CA LEU A 98 9.65 6.60 1.01
C LEU A 98 10.84 6.77 0.07
N THR A 99 10.73 7.60 -0.95
CA THR A 99 11.76 7.69 -2.01
C THR A 99 12.45 9.03 -2.09
N SER A 100 11.85 10.09 -1.57
CA SER A 100 12.39 11.44 -1.65
C SER A 100 13.53 11.65 -0.66
N LYS A 101 14.49 12.51 -1.01
CA LYS A 101 15.57 12.88 -0.09
C LYS A 101 15.04 13.68 1.09
N ASP A 102 14.10 14.58 0.84
CA ASP A 102 13.48 15.43 1.84
C ASP A 102 12.00 15.08 1.93
N PRO A 103 11.64 14.02 2.66
CA PRO A 103 10.25 13.60 2.69
C PRO A 103 9.38 14.60 3.45
N PRO A 104 8.09 14.68 3.10
CA PRO A 104 7.15 15.49 3.87
C PRO A 104 7.05 14.97 5.30
N GLU A 105 6.69 15.86 6.21
CA GLU A 105 6.49 15.48 7.60
C GLU A 105 5.25 14.59 7.73
N VAL A 106 5.34 13.62 8.63
CA VAL A 106 4.25 12.70 8.93
C VAL A 106 3.98 12.76 10.42
N ALA A 107 2.73 12.89 10.80
CA ALA A 107 2.35 12.88 12.20
C ALA A 107 2.67 11.53 12.84
N ASP A 108 3.10 11.56 14.10
CA ASP A 108 3.47 10.32 14.81
C ASP A 108 2.30 9.35 14.95
N ASP A 109 1.07 9.85 14.95
CA ASP A 109 -0.13 9.02 15.05
C ASP A 109 -0.63 8.50 13.69
N ASP A 110 0.03 8.86 12.61
CA ASP A 110 -0.28 8.33 11.28
C ASP A 110 0.33 6.94 11.15
N GLU A 111 -0.51 5.94 10.88
CA GLU A 111 -0.02 4.56 10.76
C GLU A 111 1.02 4.41 9.65
N LEU A 112 0.96 5.21 8.61
CA LEU A 112 1.96 5.17 7.53
C LEU A 112 3.35 5.51 8.03
N ALA A 113 3.46 6.26 9.14
CA ALA A 113 4.77 6.54 9.74
C ALA A 113 5.51 5.26 10.13
N ALA A 114 4.76 4.18 10.41
CA ALA A 114 5.38 2.89 10.75
C ALA A 114 6.24 2.34 9.61
N LEU A 115 5.95 2.72 8.37
CA LEU A 115 6.69 2.25 7.21
C LEU A 115 7.94 3.09 6.91
N LEU A 116 8.14 4.21 7.60
CA LEU A 116 9.30 5.07 7.35
C LEU A 116 10.64 4.37 7.56
N GLY A 117 10.68 3.38 8.42
CA GLY A 117 11.90 2.61 8.68
C GLY A 117 12.45 1.91 7.44
N VAL A 118 11.60 1.62 6.47
CA VAL A 118 12.05 0.94 5.24
C VAL A 118 12.92 1.83 4.36
N ARG A 119 12.92 3.15 4.60
CA ARG A 119 13.78 4.08 3.85
C ARG A 119 15.26 3.70 3.94
N GLN A 120 15.65 3.04 5.02
CA GLN A 120 17.02 2.59 5.23
C GLN A 120 17.34 1.30 4.44
N PHE A 121 16.33 0.68 3.85
CA PHE A 121 16.47 -0.61 3.16
C PHE A 121 15.85 -0.52 1.78
N PRO A 122 16.62 -0.13 0.74
CA PRO A 122 16.07 0.10 -0.59
C PRO A 122 15.23 -1.05 -1.15
N ALA A 123 15.63 -2.29 -0.89
CA ALA A 123 14.84 -3.45 -1.34
C ALA A 123 13.45 -3.47 -0.70
N ARG A 124 13.33 -2.99 0.54
CA ARG A 124 12.06 -2.96 1.26
C ARG A 124 11.17 -1.81 0.82
N ILE A 125 11.75 -0.73 0.31
CA ILE A 125 10.96 0.37 -0.27
C ILE A 125 10.09 -0.18 -1.39
N LYS A 126 10.64 -1.05 -2.22
CA LYS A 126 9.89 -1.66 -3.32
C LYS A 126 8.73 -2.53 -2.81
N CYS A 127 8.94 -3.23 -1.70
CA CYS A 127 7.87 -4.02 -1.07
C CYS A 127 6.73 -3.11 -0.60
N ALA A 128 7.06 -1.98 0.01
CA ALA A 128 6.07 -1.06 0.55
C ALA A 128 5.31 -0.30 -0.52
N THR A 129 5.95 0.03 -1.65
CA THR A 129 5.31 0.81 -2.72
C THR A 129 4.53 -0.03 -3.71
N LEU A 130 4.82 -1.32 -3.80
CA LEU A 130 4.16 -2.20 -4.76
C LEU A 130 2.63 -2.17 -4.69
N PRO A 131 2.00 -2.29 -3.50
CA PRO A 131 0.54 -2.24 -3.44
C PRO A 131 -0.04 -0.94 -3.98
N TRP A 132 0.62 0.18 -3.70
CA TRP A 132 0.13 1.50 -4.11
C TRP A 132 0.22 1.70 -5.62
N GLN A 133 1.31 1.23 -6.23
CA GLN A 133 1.45 1.27 -7.68
C GLN A 133 0.44 0.36 -8.36
N THR A 134 0.18 -0.81 -7.76
CA THR A 134 -0.78 -1.76 -8.30
C THR A 134 -2.21 -1.20 -8.20
N LEU A 135 -2.55 -0.55 -7.10
CA LEU A 135 -3.85 0.10 -6.96
C LEU A 135 -4.04 1.19 -8.01
N ALA A 136 -3.01 1.99 -8.26
CA ALA A 136 -3.08 3.03 -9.28
C ALA A 136 -3.42 2.43 -10.65
N ALA A 137 -2.76 1.33 -11.01
CA ALA A 137 -3.05 0.63 -12.25
C ALA A 137 -4.49 0.11 -12.28
N ALA A 138 -4.97 -0.43 -11.17
CA ALA A 138 -6.34 -0.93 -11.07
C ALA A 138 -7.37 0.18 -11.25
N MET A 139 -7.11 1.35 -10.67
CA MET A 139 -8.02 2.50 -10.80
C MET A 139 -8.13 3.00 -12.23
N TYR A 140 -7.04 2.94 -12.98
CA TYR A 140 -7.05 3.41 -14.37
C TYR A 140 -7.52 2.34 -15.36
N GLY A 141 -7.46 1.07 -14.97
CA GLY A 141 -7.85 -0.03 -15.83
C GLY A 141 -7.00 -0.20 -17.08
N SER A 142 -5.84 0.47 -17.14
CA SER A 142 -5.01 0.47 -18.34
C SER A 142 -3.86 -0.54 -18.28
N GLU A 143 -3.47 -0.94 -17.10
CA GLU A 143 -2.37 -1.88 -16.89
C GLU A 143 -2.87 -3.03 -16.04
N THR A 144 -2.54 -4.24 -16.47
CA THR A 144 -2.92 -5.43 -15.71
C THR A 144 -1.77 -5.99 -14.89
N GLU A 145 -0.55 -5.53 -15.14
CA GLU A 145 0.61 -6.02 -14.42
C GLU A 145 1.60 -4.89 -14.14
N VAL A 146 2.08 -4.86 -12.91
CA VAL A 146 3.02 -3.86 -12.40
C VAL A 146 4.22 -4.58 -11.80
N THR A 147 5.43 -4.06 -12.05
CA THR A 147 6.63 -4.61 -11.44
C THR A 147 7.45 -3.49 -10.83
N THR A 148 8.10 -3.80 -9.71
CA THR A 148 8.98 -2.84 -9.01
C THR A 148 10.45 -3.22 -9.14
N GLU A 149 10.81 -4.03 -10.12
CA GLU A 149 12.22 -4.33 -10.32
C GLU A 149 13.06 -3.13 -10.77
#